data_7aba60f0e174e7af580f92182765854a
#
_entry.id   7aba60f0e174e7af580f92182765854a
#
_cell.length_a   1.000
_cell.length_b   1.000
_cell.length_c   1.000
_cell.angle_alpha   90.00
_cell.angle_beta   90.00
_cell.angle_gamma   90.00
#
_symmetry.space_group_name_H-M   'P 1'
#
loop_
_entity.id
_entity.type
_entity.pdbx_description
1 polymer ?
#
loop_
_entity_poly.entity_id
_entity_poly.type
_entity_poly.pdbx_seq_one_letter_code
_entity_poly.pdbx_strand_id
1 'polypeptide(L)' 'RANAIQAGVTPTRALTKITDKWEDWVSATKERNPMRRTTEPEDVAGTVKLLMEPDADFINCSIIYCDGGEHRSSAI' A
#
# COMPACT_ATOMS: atom_id res chain seq x y z
N ARG A 1 -15.71 5.07 -13.96
CA ARG A 1 -14.63 4.09 -13.76
C ARG A 1 -14.60 3.65 -12.30
N ALA A 2 -14.12 2.45 -12.07
CA ALA A 2 -13.97 1.91 -10.72
C ALA A 2 -12.67 1.10 -10.66
N ASN A 3 -11.79 1.49 -9.75
CA ASN A 3 -10.53 0.80 -9.51
C ASN A 3 -10.37 0.55 -8.02
N ALA A 4 -9.51 -0.39 -7.69
CA ALA A 4 -9.17 -0.69 -6.29
C ALA A 4 -7.70 -0.38 -6.05
N ILE A 5 -7.37 0.10 -4.87
CA ILE A 5 -6.01 0.31 -4.45
C ILE A 5 -5.71 -0.68 -3.34
N GLN A 6 -4.67 -1.49 -3.53
CA GLN A 6 -4.22 -2.42 -2.51
C GLN A 6 -2.96 -1.84 -1.85
N ALA A 7 -3.12 -1.37 -0.62
CA ALA A 7 -2.02 -0.81 0.15
C ALA A 7 -1.24 -1.91 0.85
N GLY A 8 0.02 -1.65 1.11
CA GLY A 8 0.83 -2.52 1.96
C GLY A 8 0.56 -2.26 3.44
N VAL A 9 1.43 -2.80 4.29
CA VAL A 9 1.34 -2.57 5.73
C VAL A 9 1.47 -1.08 6.02
N THR A 10 0.42 -0.52 6.62
CA THR A 10 0.33 0.91 6.89
C THR A 10 0.18 1.13 8.39
N PRO A 11 1.16 1.76 9.07
CA PRO A 11 1.12 1.95 10.52
C PRO A 11 0.13 3.04 10.91
N THR A 12 -1.15 2.68 10.97
CA THR A 12 -2.23 3.57 11.38
C THR A 12 -2.79 3.10 12.73
N ARG A 13 -3.67 3.91 13.32
CA ARG A 13 -4.37 3.51 14.55
C ARG A 13 -5.15 2.22 14.36
N ALA A 14 -5.68 1.99 13.15
CA ALA A 14 -6.40 0.76 12.86
C ALA A 14 -5.50 -0.47 13.01
N LEU A 15 -4.25 -0.38 12.56
CA LEU A 15 -3.31 -1.48 12.68
C LEU A 15 -3.04 -1.83 14.14
N THR A 16 -2.90 -0.83 15.01
CA THR A 16 -2.64 -1.05 16.43
C THR A 16 -3.79 -1.76 17.14
N LYS A 17 -5.00 -1.69 16.56
CA LYS A 17 -6.18 -2.36 17.11
C LYS A 17 -6.41 -3.76 16.54
N ILE A 18 -5.78 -4.06 15.39
CA ILE A 18 -5.91 -5.38 14.76
C ILE A 18 -5.06 -6.40 15.48
N THR A 19 -3.87 -6.02 15.95
CA THR A 19 -2.94 -6.93 16.58
C THR A 19 -2.06 -6.21 17.58
N ASP A 20 -1.69 -6.91 18.67
CA ASP A 20 -0.72 -6.42 19.64
C ASP A 20 0.70 -6.45 19.06
N LYS A 21 0.90 -7.17 17.97
CA LYS A 21 2.21 -7.35 17.33
C LYS A 21 2.44 -6.39 16.18
N TRP A 22 1.73 -5.28 16.16
CA TRP A 22 1.83 -4.32 15.03
C TRP A 22 3.26 -3.79 14.84
N GLU A 23 4.02 -3.63 15.93
CA GLU A 23 5.42 -3.18 15.84
C GLU A 23 6.29 -4.20 15.14
N ASP A 24 6.06 -5.49 15.41
CA ASP A 24 6.78 -6.57 14.74
C ASP A 24 6.45 -6.61 13.25
N TRP A 25 5.18 -6.40 12.91
CA TRP A 25 4.75 -6.36 11.51
C TRP A 25 5.41 -5.19 10.76
N VAL A 26 5.47 -4.02 11.40
CA VAL A 26 6.11 -2.85 10.81
C VAL A 26 7.60 -3.12 10.59
N SER A 27 8.30 -3.66 11.58
CA SER A 27 9.72 -3.98 11.46
C SER A 27 9.99 -5.00 10.38
N ALA A 28 9.21 -6.07 10.34
CA ALA A 28 9.35 -7.12 9.33
C ALA A 28 9.09 -6.56 7.91
N THR A 29 8.12 -5.68 7.78
CA THR A 29 7.80 -5.04 6.51
C THR A 29 8.97 -4.19 6.03
N LYS A 30 9.56 -3.40 6.92
CA LYS A 30 10.71 -2.55 6.53
C LYS A 30 11.90 -3.36 6.06
N GLU A 31 12.11 -4.54 6.62
CA GLU A 31 13.18 -5.43 6.17
C GLU A 31 12.89 -6.07 4.82
N ARG A 32 11.65 -6.52 4.64
CA ARG A 32 11.22 -7.30 3.49
C ARG A 32 10.90 -6.46 2.27
N ASN A 33 10.41 -5.24 2.48
CA ASN A 33 9.91 -4.39 1.40
C ASN A 33 11.06 -3.96 0.48
N PRO A 34 10.91 -4.11 -0.84
CA PRO A 34 11.95 -3.66 -1.79
C PRO A 34 12.34 -2.20 -1.64
N MET A 35 11.43 -1.34 -1.20
CA MET A 35 11.71 0.07 -0.97
C MET A 35 12.05 0.39 0.49
N ARG A 36 12.13 -0.65 1.34
CA ARG A 36 12.60 -0.56 2.71
C ARG A 36 11.78 0.36 3.60
N ARG A 37 10.50 0.46 3.34
CA ARG A 37 9.62 1.22 4.21
C ARG A 37 8.19 0.67 4.16
N THR A 38 7.36 1.11 5.10
CA THR A 38 5.94 0.81 5.11
C THR A 38 5.19 1.75 4.16
N THR A 39 3.96 1.37 3.81
CA THR A 39 3.06 2.26 3.09
C THR A 39 2.56 3.33 4.06
N GLU A 40 2.55 4.57 3.62
CA GLU A 40 2.00 5.68 4.40
C GLU A 40 0.66 6.11 3.81
N PRO A 41 -0.24 6.70 4.61
CA PRO A 41 -1.51 7.21 4.08
C PRO A 41 -1.34 8.15 2.89
N GLU A 42 -0.26 8.93 2.89
CA GLU A 42 0.04 9.88 1.81
C GLU A 42 0.34 9.17 0.49
N ASP A 43 0.89 7.95 0.55
CA ASP A 43 1.13 7.15 -0.66
C ASP A 43 -0.19 6.77 -1.31
N VAL A 44 -1.16 6.34 -0.50
CA VAL A 44 -2.48 5.98 -0.98
C VAL A 44 -3.20 7.21 -1.54
N ALA A 45 -3.14 8.32 -0.82
CA ALA A 45 -3.74 9.57 -1.27
C ALA A 45 -3.15 10.03 -2.61
N GLY A 46 -1.83 9.90 -2.78
CA GLY A 46 -1.17 10.22 -4.05
C GLY A 46 -1.63 9.31 -5.18
N THR A 47 -1.84 8.03 -4.90
CA THR A 47 -2.35 7.09 -5.89
C THR A 47 -3.77 7.45 -6.33
N VAL A 48 -4.63 7.82 -5.39
CA VAL A 48 -5.98 8.29 -5.70
C VAL A 48 -5.91 9.52 -6.61
N LYS A 49 -5.04 10.46 -6.28
CA LYS A 49 -4.87 11.67 -7.08
C LYS A 49 -4.45 11.34 -8.51
N LEU A 50 -3.50 10.44 -8.69
CA LEU A 50 -3.06 10.01 -10.03
C LEU A 50 -4.20 9.40 -10.83
N LEU A 51 -5.03 8.58 -10.18
CA LEU A 51 -6.15 7.93 -10.86
C LEU A 51 -7.27 8.90 -11.21
N MET A 52 -7.31 10.07 -10.60
CA MET A 52 -8.30 11.10 -10.90
C MET A 52 -7.88 12.03 -12.01
N GLU A 53 -6.63 11.97 -12.46
CA GLU A 53 -6.15 12.81 -13.55
C GLU A 53 -6.70 12.35 -14.89
N PRO A 54 -6.86 13.26 -15.87
CA PRO A 54 -7.34 12.88 -17.20
C PRO A 54 -6.47 11.83 -17.87
N ASP A 55 -5.19 11.82 -17.60
CA ASP A 55 -4.26 10.84 -18.18
C ASP A 55 -4.58 9.40 -17.74
N ALA A 56 -5.34 9.22 -16.67
CA ALA A 56 -5.75 7.91 -16.18
C ALA A 56 -7.14 7.49 -16.69
N ASP A 57 -7.70 8.19 -17.66
CA ASP A 57 -9.08 7.96 -18.09
C ASP A 57 -9.32 6.55 -18.63
N PHE A 58 -8.30 5.89 -19.14
CA PHE A 58 -8.45 4.54 -19.69
C PHE A 58 -8.17 3.43 -18.68
N ILE A 59 -7.91 3.78 -17.41
CA ILE A 59 -7.70 2.81 -16.33
C ILE A 59 -9.04 2.54 -15.67
N ASN A 60 -9.50 1.29 -15.76
CA ASN A 60 -10.79 0.87 -15.23
C ASN A 60 -10.75 -0.59 -14.80
N CYS A 61 -11.46 -0.94 -13.75
CA CYS A 61 -11.55 -2.30 -13.23
C CYS A 61 -10.18 -2.90 -12.88
N SER A 62 -9.26 -2.07 -12.46
CA SER A 62 -7.88 -2.49 -12.15
C SER A 62 -7.62 -2.51 -10.66
N ILE A 63 -6.70 -3.36 -10.25
CA ILE A 63 -6.15 -3.35 -8.89
C ILE A 63 -4.77 -2.71 -8.98
N ILE A 64 -4.59 -1.59 -8.29
CA ILE A 64 -3.34 -0.86 -8.29
C ILE A 64 -2.64 -1.13 -6.96
N TYR A 65 -1.47 -1.72 -7.01
CA TYR A 65 -0.69 -1.99 -5.80
C TYR A 65 0.07 -0.71 -5.41
N CYS A 66 -0.16 -0.28 -4.17
CA CYS A 66 0.51 0.89 -3.59
C CYS A 66 1.24 0.41 -2.33
N ASP A 67 2.30 -0.35 -2.52
CA ASP A 67 2.95 -1.09 -1.44
C ASP A 67 4.47 -1.21 -1.60
N GLY A 68 5.07 -0.45 -2.49
CA GLY A 68 6.52 -0.50 -2.71
C GLY A 68 7.03 -1.85 -3.20
N GLY A 69 6.16 -2.68 -3.76
CA GLY A 69 6.52 -4.02 -4.23
C GLY A 69 6.37 -5.12 -3.19
N GLU A 70 5.81 -4.82 -2.02
CA GLU A 70 5.67 -5.76 -0.91
C GLU A 70 4.95 -7.05 -1.32
N HIS A 71 3.92 -6.96 -2.15
CA HIS A 71 3.16 -8.12 -2.58
C HIS A 71 4.01 -9.14 -3.37
N ARG A 72 5.10 -8.69 -3.96
CA ARG A 72 6.03 -9.55 -4.68
C ARG A 72 7.10 -10.12 -3.76
N SER A 73 7.49 -9.36 -2.73
CA SER A 73 8.56 -9.79 -1.82
C SER A 73 8.16 -10.97 -0.97
N SER A 74 6.87 -11.13 -0.66
CA SER A 74 6.39 -12.24 0.15
C SER A 74 6.36 -13.57 -0.59
N ALA A 75 6.59 -13.58 -1.89
CA ALA A 75 6.63 -14.78 -2.71
C ALA A 75 8.00 -15.46 -2.70
N ILE A 76 8.99 -14.86 -2.07
CA ILE A 76 10.37 -15.36 -2.07
C ILE A 76 10.65 -16.22 -0.84
#